data_624a974cf50afa4e1fca509f05d275ae
#
_entry.id   624a974cf50afa4e1fca509f05d275ae
#
_cell.length_a   1.000
_cell.length_b   1.000
_cell.length_c   1.000
_cell.angle_alpha   90.00
_cell.angle_beta   90.00
_cell.angle_gamma   90.00
#
_symmetry.space_group_name_H-M   'P 1'
#
loop_
_entity.id
_entity.type
_entity.pdbx_description
1 polymer ?
#
loop_
_entity_poly.entity_id
_entity_poly.type
_entity_poly.pdbx_seq_one_letter_code
_entity_poly.pdbx_strand_id
1 'polypeptide(L)' 'MKTIATIILNRNLPDPTDKLYEHLIKYDGEETDVYVLEAGSDKKNLSQYCTWHANSDEI' A
#
# COMPACT_ATOMS: atom_id res chain seq x y z
N MET A 1 14.07 14.69 2.58
CA MET A 1 13.61 13.66 1.62
C MET A 1 14.25 12.31 1.96
N LYS A 2 13.44 11.27 1.99
CA LYS A 2 13.95 9.92 2.21
C LYS A 2 14.46 9.33 0.91
N THR A 3 15.51 8.52 1.01
CA THR A 3 16.15 7.95 -0.18
C THR A 3 15.60 6.57 -0.58
N ILE A 4 14.75 5.99 0.25
CA ILE A 4 14.17 4.67 0.01
C ILE A 4 12.66 4.81 -0.16
N ALA A 5 12.12 4.13 -1.16
CA ALA A 5 10.67 4.01 -1.35
C ALA A 5 10.29 2.53 -1.22
N THR A 6 9.39 2.23 -0.30
CA THR A 6 8.88 0.88 -0.12
C THR A 6 7.49 0.81 -0.72
N ILE A 7 7.26 -0.15 -1.60
CA ILE A 7 6.00 -0.30 -2.31
C ILE A 7 5.32 -1.59 -1.86
N ILE A 8 4.08 -1.46 -1.40
CA ILE A 8 3.23 -2.59 -1.03
C ILE A 8 2.19 -2.75 -2.14
N LEU A 9 2.12 -3.93 -2.72
CA LEU A 9 1.07 -4.25 -3.69
C LEU A 9 -0.08 -4.94 -2.96
N ASN A 10 -1.28 -4.39 -3.10
CA ASN A 10 -2.48 -4.98 -2.54
C ASN A 10 -3.42 -5.43 -3.65
N ARG A 11 -4.02 -6.60 -3.48
CA ARG A 11 -5.14 -7.05 -4.30
C ARG A 11 -6.15 -7.75 -3.41
N ASN A 12 -7.22 -7.02 -3.06
CA ASN A 12 -8.34 -7.52 -2.26
C ASN A 12 -7.95 -8.07 -0.88
N LEU A 13 -6.85 -7.61 -0.29
CA LEU A 13 -6.38 -8.02 1.03
C LEU A 13 -6.08 -6.80 1.90
N PRO A 14 -7.11 -5.99 2.24
CA PRO A 14 -6.87 -4.74 2.94
C PRO A 14 -6.32 -4.92 4.36
N ASP A 15 -6.79 -5.92 5.11
CA ASP A 15 -6.36 -6.07 6.49
C ASP A 15 -4.88 -6.41 6.63
N PRO A 16 -4.33 -7.42 5.93
CA PRO A 16 -2.90 -7.68 5.97
C PRO A 16 -2.08 -6.51 5.43
N THR A 17 -2.58 -5.85 4.38
CA THR A 17 -1.89 -4.70 3.78
C THR A 17 -1.80 -3.54 4.75
N ASP A 18 -2.90 -3.22 5.43
CA ASP A 18 -2.93 -2.14 6.40
C ASP A 18 -2.00 -2.42 7.58
N LYS A 19 -1.98 -3.65 8.06
CA LYS A 19 -1.09 -4.04 9.15
C LYS A 19 0.38 -3.93 8.74
N LEU A 20 0.70 -4.35 7.54
CA LEU A 20 2.06 -4.23 7.02
C LEU A 20 2.47 -2.76 6.87
N TYR A 21 1.59 -1.94 6.33
CA TYR A 21 1.85 -0.50 6.22
C TYR A 21 2.13 0.12 7.59
N GLU A 22 1.28 -0.15 8.56
CA GLU A 22 1.43 0.39 9.91
C GLU A 22 2.74 -0.08 10.57
N HIS A 23 3.10 -1.34 10.35
CA HIS A 23 4.36 -1.88 10.85
C HIS A 23 5.56 -1.16 10.24
N LEU A 24 5.55 -0.98 8.92
CA LEU A 24 6.66 -0.31 8.23
C LEU A 24 6.80 1.15 8.66
N ILE A 25 5.69 1.87 8.80
CA ILE A 25 5.73 3.26 9.26
C ILE A 25 6.29 3.34 10.69
N LYS A 26 5.88 2.43 11.55
CA LYS A 26 6.32 2.43 12.95
C LYS A 26 7.81 2.16 13.09
N TYR A 27 8.33 1.20 12.33
CA TYR A 27 9.70 0.72 12.52
C TYR A 27 10.70 1.30 11.51
N ASP A 28 10.25 1.63 10.32
CA ASP A 28 11.14 2.10 9.24
C ASP A 28 10.72 3.46 8.66
N GLY A 29 9.73 4.10 9.25
CA GLY A 29 9.15 5.34 8.69
C GLY A 29 10.12 6.50 8.59
N GLU A 30 11.22 6.49 9.34
CA GLU A 30 12.24 7.53 9.24
C GLU A 30 13.18 7.32 8.05
N GLU A 31 13.27 6.09 7.55
CA GLU A 31 14.22 5.72 6.51
C GLU A 31 13.57 5.55 5.14
N THR A 32 12.29 5.26 5.09
CA THR A 32 11.60 4.96 3.85
C THR A 32 10.24 5.65 3.76
N ASP A 33 9.88 6.07 2.54
CA ASP A 33 8.50 6.42 2.23
C ASP A 33 7.77 5.15 1.84
N VAL A 34 6.57 4.95 2.37
CA VAL A 34 5.80 3.73 2.09
C VAL A 34 4.58 4.08 1.24
N TYR A 35 4.42 3.36 0.15
CA TYR A 35 3.32 3.54 -0.79
C TYR A 35 2.53 2.25 -0.94
N VAL A 36 1.20 2.37 -1.03
CA VAL A 36 0.34 1.22 -1.27
C VAL A 36 -0.28 1.36 -2.66
N LEU A 37 0.01 0.42 -3.53
CA LEU A 37 -0.55 0.36 -4.88
C LEU A 37 -1.61 -0.72 -4.93
N GLU A 38 -2.80 -0.35 -5.41
CA GLU A 38 -3.92 -1.28 -5.54
C GLU A 38 -3.95 -1.87 -6.96
N ALA A 39 -3.68 -3.15 -7.05
CA ALA A 39 -3.60 -3.86 -8.33
C ALA A 39 -4.92 -4.55 -8.66
N GLY A 40 -5.94 -3.76 -8.99
CA GLY A 40 -7.24 -4.28 -9.39
C GLY A 40 -8.13 -4.70 -8.23
N SER A 41 -7.91 -4.16 -7.04
CA SER A 41 -8.79 -4.44 -5.89
C SER A 41 -10.19 -3.88 -6.12
N ASP A 42 -11.19 -4.59 -5.60
CA ASP A 42 -12.56 -4.05 -5.53
C ASP A 42 -12.57 -2.86 -4.57
N LYS A 43 -13.47 -1.90 -4.81
CA LYS A 43 -13.52 -0.69 -3.97
C LYS A 43 -13.65 -0.97 -2.49
N LYS A 44 -14.39 -2.02 -2.12
CA LYS A 44 -14.59 -2.41 -0.72
C LYS A 44 -13.35 -3.03 -0.09
N ASN A 45 -12.36 -3.40 -0.90
CA ASN A 45 -11.15 -4.07 -0.46
C ASN A 45 -9.91 -3.22 -0.63
N LEU A 46 -10.07 -1.92 -0.81
CA LEU A 46 -8.93 -1.02 -0.86
C LEU A 46 -8.32 -0.85 0.53
N SER A 47 -6.99 -0.79 0.58
CA SER A 47 -6.31 -0.38 1.80
C SER A 47 -6.72 1.05 2.17
N GLN A 48 -6.87 1.33 3.46
CA GLN A 48 -7.12 2.70 3.91
C GLN A 48 -5.91 3.62 3.65
N TYR A 49 -4.76 3.05 3.34
CA TYR A 49 -3.53 3.78 3.04
C TYR A 49 -3.22 3.80 1.54
N CYS A 50 -4.19 3.49 0.71
CA CYS A 50 -4.00 3.43 -0.75
C CYS A 50 -3.41 4.73 -1.28
N THR A 51 -2.28 4.61 -1.98
CA THR A 51 -1.64 5.74 -2.63
C THR A 51 -2.06 5.84 -4.09
N TRP A 52 -2.26 4.70 -4.74
CA TRP A 52 -2.62 4.64 -6.15
C TRP A 52 -3.49 3.41 -6.40
N HIS A 53 -4.48 3.54 -7.25
CA HIS A 53 -5.42 2.47 -7.55
C HIS A 53 -5.56 2.28 -9.06
N ALA A 54 -5.28 1.06 -9.54
CA ALA A 54 -5.56 0.66 -10.90
C ALA A 54 -6.75 -0.28 -10.91
N ASN A 55 -7.71 -0.02 -11.78
CA ASN A 55 -8.84 -0.92 -11.99
C ASN A 55 -8.35 -2.22 -12.67
N SER A 56 -9.11 -3.31 -12.49
CA SER A 56 -8.74 -4.59 -13.09
C SER A 56 -8.60 -4.51 -14.61
N ASP A 57 -9.33 -3.59 -15.26
CA ASP A 57 -9.26 -3.39 -16.71
C ASP A 57 -7.95 -2.72 -17.15
N GLU A 58 -7.22 -2.11 -16.24
CA GLU A 58 -5.97 -1.41 -16.51
C GLU A 58 -4.74 -2.30 -16.31
N ILE A 59 -4.95 -3.48 -15.78
CA ILE A 59 -3.90 -4.45 -15.47
C ILE A 59 -3.91 -5.60 -16.51
#